data_605231959ba4e62d5b39cbc7b31ccb69
#
_entry.id   605231959ba4e62d5b39cbc7b31ccb69
#
_cell.length_a   1.000
_cell.length_b   1.000
_cell.length_c   1.000
_cell.angle_alpha   90.00
_cell.angle_beta   90.00
_cell.angle_gamma   90.00
#
_symmetry.space_group_name_H-M   'P 1'
#
loop_
_entity.id
_entity.type
_entity.pdbx_description
1 polymer ?
#
loop_
_entity_poly.entity_id
_entity_poly.type
_entity_poly.pdbx_seq_one_letter_code
_entity_poly.pdbx_strand_id
1 'polypeptide(L)'
;PAVYAKGFMGPIYATQATCHLCDIMLRDSAHIQMFEAEWRNRKGRRQGKPEFVPAYTMEDAMGVIQNFVPCPYEKIITPAPGISVRFVDAGHLLGSASIELTIQEDGEEKKIVFSGDIGNLHQPLIKDPTYLHDADYVVMESTYGDRSHGERPDYVAILSEVIQRTFDRGGNV
;
A
#
# COMPACT_ATOMS: atom_id res chain seq x y z
N PRO A 1 -0.33 6.48 -10.65
CA PRO A 1 -0.01 6.92 -12.03
C PRO A 1 -1.24 7.07 -12.92
N ALA A 2 -2.19 6.10 -12.91
CA ALA A 2 -3.39 6.19 -13.75
C ALA A 2 -4.26 7.45 -13.51
N VAL A 3 -4.29 7.98 -12.29
CA VAL A 3 -4.98 9.25 -11.98
C VAL A 3 -4.15 10.44 -12.49
N TYR A 4 -2.83 10.36 -12.40
CA TYR A 4 -1.90 11.34 -12.95
C TYR A 4 -2.03 11.44 -14.48
N ALA A 5 -2.06 10.29 -15.17
CA ALA A 5 -2.29 10.22 -16.63
C ALA A 5 -3.64 10.86 -17.05
N LYS A 6 -4.60 10.97 -16.14
CA LYS A 6 -5.89 11.66 -16.33
C LYS A 6 -5.88 13.13 -15.91
N GLY A 7 -4.72 13.70 -15.61
CA GLY A 7 -4.56 15.13 -15.31
C GLY A 7 -4.53 15.50 -13.82
N PHE A 8 -4.46 14.54 -12.91
CA PHE A 8 -4.27 14.87 -11.50
C PHE A 8 -2.82 15.34 -11.24
N MET A 9 -2.68 16.57 -10.73
CA MET A 9 -1.38 17.20 -10.45
C MET A 9 -1.22 17.61 -8.98
N GLY A 10 -2.17 17.26 -8.13
CA GLY A 10 -2.15 17.61 -6.71
C GLY A 10 -1.12 16.81 -5.89
N PRO A 11 -0.81 17.27 -4.67
CA PRO A 11 0.09 16.55 -3.76
C PRO A 11 -0.53 15.22 -3.33
N ILE A 12 0.32 14.22 -3.10
CA ILE A 12 -0.04 12.90 -2.60
C ILE A 12 0.67 12.70 -1.27
N TYR A 13 -0.06 12.80 -0.18
CA TYR A 13 0.47 12.65 1.16
C TYR A 13 0.59 11.18 1.53
N ALA A 14 1.76 10.75 1.98
CA ALA A 14 2.01 9.38 2.40
C ALA A 14 3.13 9.33 3.44
N THR A 15 3.26 8.22 4.17
CA THR A 15 4.41 8.04 5.05
C THR A 15 5.71 8.02 4.25
N GLN A 16 6.81 8.39 4.89
CA GLN A 16 8.11 8.44 4.20
C GLN A 16 8.50 7.10 3.58
N ALA A 17 8.30 6.00 4.31
CA ALA A 17 8.61 4.67 3.79
C ALA A 17 7.71 4.29 2.60
N THR A 18 6.42 4.66 2.63
CA THR A 18 5.51 4.47 1.50
C THR A 18 5.96 5.27 0.28
N CYS A 19 6.43 6.51 0.45
CA CYS A 19 6.98 7.30 -0.67
C CYS A 19 8.17 6.59 -1.33
N HIS A 20 9.12 6.09 -0.52
CA HIS A 20 10.28 5.35 -1.04
C HIS A 20 9.88 4.04 -1.73
N LEU A 21 8.94 3.29 -1.14
CA LEU A 21 8.45 2.05 -1.71
C LEU A 21 7.72 2.29 -3.04
N CYS A 22 6.89 3.33 -3.10
CA CYS A 22 6.17 3.71 -4.31
C CYS A 22 7.12 4.12 -5.45
N ASP A 23 8.25 4.77 -5.15
CA ASP A 23 9.24 5.09 -6.19
C ASP A 23 9.75 3.83 -6.90
N ILE A 24 9.99 2.77 -6.15
CA ILE A 24 10.44 1.48 -6.70
C ILE A 24 9.28 0.75 -7.40
N MET A 25 8.17 0.54 -6.68
CA MET A 25 7.09 -0.31 -7.13
C MET A 25 6.31 0.27 -8.32
N LEU A 26 6.11 1.60 -8.37
CA LEU A 26 5.36 2.21 -9.47
C LEU A 26 6.16 2.19 -10.77
N ARG A 27 7.48 2.32 -10.71
CA ARG A 27 8.36 2.16 -11.88
C ARG A 27 8.35 0.72 -12.38
N ASP A 28 8.50 -0.24 -11.47
CA ASP A 28 8.48 -1.66 -11.81
C ASP A 28 7.13 -2.06 -12.42
N SER A 29 6.02 -1.67 -11.82
CA SER A 29 4.68 -1.91 -12.34
C SER A 29 4.45 -1.27 -13.72
N ALA A 30 4.95 -0.06 -13.96
CA ALA A 30 4.88 0.58 -15.27
C ALA A 30 5.67 -0.22 -16.31
N HIS A 31 6.87 -0.68 -15.96
CA HIS A 31 7.69 -1.52 -16.83
C HIS A 31 6.97 -2.82 -17.22
N ILE A 32 6.43 -3.53 -16.23
CA ILE A 32 5.69 -4.78 -16.45
C ILE A 32 4.48 -4.54 -17.36
N GLN A 33 3.66 -3.53 -17.08
CA GLN A 33 2.47 -3.22 -17.89
C GLN A 33 2.82 -2.86 -19.33
N MET A 34 3.87 -2.08 -19.56
CA MET A 34 4.35 -1.73 -20.91
C MET A 34 4.85 -2.97 -21.65
N PHE A 35 5.62 -3.83 -20.98
CA PHE A 35 6.09 -5.10 -21.56
C PHE A 35 4.93 -6.04 -21.93
N GLU A 36 3.95 -6.18 -21.02
CA GLU A 36 2.73 -6.95 -21.32
C GLU A 36 1.94 -6.38 -22.50
N ALA A 37 1.82 -5.05 -22.58
CA ALA A 37 1.14 -4.39 -23.69
C ALA A 37 1.83 -4.68 -25.02
N GLU A 38 3.15 -4.57 -25.07
CA GLU A 38 3.92 -4.91 -26.28
C GLU A 38 3.75 -6.38 -26.68
N TRP A 39 3.80 -7.29 -25.72
CA TRP A 39 3.62 -8.72 -25.98
C TRP A 39 2.22 -9.02 -26.50
N ARG A 40 1.17 -8.48 -25.86
CA ARG A 40 -0.23 -8.61 -26.29
C ARG A 40 -0.44 -8.04 -27.69
N ASN A 41 0.14 -6.88 -27.99
CA ASN A 41 0.02 -6.21 -29.28
C ASN A 41 0.72 -6.97 -30.39
N ARG A 42 1.91 -7.54 -30.15
CA ARG A 42 2.58 -8.43 -31.13
C ARG A 42 1.72 -9.65 -31.51
N LYS A 43 1.08 -10.25 -30.49
CA LYS A 43 0.19 -11.40 -30.68
C LYS A 43 -1.14 -10.98 -31.32
N GLY A 44 -1.70 -9.86 -30.91
CA GLY A 44 -2.98 -9.31 -31.35
C GLY A 44 -2.96 -8.85 -32.81
N ARG A 45 -1.86 -8.22 -33.31
CA ARG A 45 -1.70 -7.77 -34.70
C ARG A 45 -1.91 -8.91 -35.70
N ARG A 46 -1.44 -10.12 -35.39
CA ARG A 46 -1.64 -11.31 -36.22
C ARG A 46 -3.09 -11.77 -36.26
N GLN A 47 -3.95 -11.32 -35.34
CA GLN A 47 -5.35 -11.70 -35.19
C GLN A 47 -6.30 -10.53 -35.49
N GLY A 48 -5.80 -9.38 -35.99
CA GLY A 48 -6.62 -8.19 -36.24
C GLY A 48 -7.27 -7.57 -35.00
N LYS A 49 -6.74 -7.83 -33.80
CA LYS A 49 -7.27 -7.26 -32.55
C LYS A 49 -6.87 -5.80 -32.37
N PRO A 50 -7.71 -4.99 -31.71
CA PRO A 50 -7.36 -3.60 -31.37
C PRO A 50 -6.13 -3.56 -30.50
N GLU A 51 -5.42 -2.43 -30.54
CA GLU A 51 -4.23 -2.21 -29.73
C GLU A 51 -4.58 -2.15 -28.23
N PHE A 52 -3.85 -2.89 -27.43
CA PHE A 52 -3.94 -2.85 -25.98
C PHE A 52 -3.01 -1.76 -25.44
N VAL A 53 -3.57 -0.81 -24.68
CA VAL A 53 -2.86 0.30 -24.08
C VAL A 53 -2.68 0.02 -22.57
N PRO A 54 -1.47 0.21 -22.02
CA PRO A 54 -1.27 0.06 -20.57
C PRO A 54 -2.07 1.11 -19.81
N ALA A 55 -2.41 0.83 -18.55
CA ALA A 55 -3.18 1.76 -17.70
C ALA A 55 -2.42 3.07 -17.43
N TYR A 56 -1.10 3.03 -17.47
CA TYR A 56 -0.17 4.17 -17.37
C TYR A 56 1.21 3.76 -17.90
N THR A 57 2.00 4.76 -18.21
CA THR A 57 3.37 4.62 -18.74
C THR A 57 4.43 4.83 -17.66
N MET A 58 5.68 4.62 -18.03
CA MET A 58 6.83 4.97 -17.17
C MET A 58 6.88 6.48 -16.89
N GLU A 59 6.54 7.32 -17.88
CA GLU A 59 6.49 8.76 -17.73
C GLU A 59 5.44 9.18 -16.69
N ASP A 60 4.25 8.58 -16.75
CA ASP A 60 3.19 8.81 -15.76
C ASP A 60 3.61 8.36 -14.36
N ALA A 61 4.31 7.25 -14.25
CA ALA A 61 4.85 6.78 -12.96
C ALA A 61 5.89 7.75 -12.41
N MET A 62 6.82 8.19 -13.21
CA MET A 62 7.84 9.17 -12.81
C MET A 62 7.23 10.52 -12.44
N GLY A 63 6.23 10.97 -13.21
CA GLY A 63 5.53 12.22 -12.94
C GLY A 63 4.77 12.19 -11.61
N VAL A 64 4.02 11.14 -11.34
CA VAL A 64 3.26 11.03 -10.07
C VAL A 64 4.16 10.91 -8.85
N ILE A 65 5.33 10.26 -8.97
CA ILE A 65 6.30 10.13 -7.86
C ILE A 65 6.74 11.50 -7.36
N GLN A 66 6.87 12.49 -8.24
CA GLN A 66 7.25 13.86 -7.86
C GLN A 66 6.17 14.60 -7.04
N ASN A 67 4.93 14.11 -7.08
CA ASN A 67 3.82 14.68 -6.32
C ASN A 67 3.71 14.13 -4.89
N PHE A 68 4.52 13.13 -4.51
CA PHE A 68 4.50 12.60 -3.16
C PHE A 68 5.07 13.60 -2.15
N VAL A 69 4.33 13.77 -1.07
CA VAL A 69 4.72 14.59 0.09
C VAL A 69 4.91 13.64 1.28
N PRO A 70 6.15 13.38 1.70
CA PRO A 70 6.41 12.48 2.81
C PRO A 70 5.95 13.09 4.13
N CYS A 71 5.17 12.34 4.88
CA CYS A 71 4.61 12.73 6.16
C CYS A 71 5.15 11.83 7.27
N PRO A 72 5.65 12.37 8.37
CA PRO A 72 6.00 11.58 9.55
C PRO A 72 4.74 11.07 10.24
N TYR A 73 4.86 9.92 10.90
CA TYR A 73 3.81 9.41 11.77
C TYR A 73 3.51 10.40 12.89
N GLU A 74 2.27 10.36 13.38
CA GLU A 74 1.73 11.13 14.51
C GLU A 74 1.68 12.66 14.28
N LYS A 75 2.19 13.15 13.18
CA LYS A 75 2.16 14.58 12.86
C LYS A 75 0.88 14.94 12.13
N ILE A 76 0.16 15.94 12.65
CA ILE A 76 -1.01 16.50 11.96
C ILE A 76 -0.51 17.36 10.80
N ILE A 77 -1.08 17.14 9.63
CA ILE A 77 -0.92 17.94 8.42
C ILE A 77 -2.27 18.52 8.02
N THR A 78 -2.27 19.67 7.35
CA THR A 78 -3.49 20.36 6.89
C THR A 78 -3.44 20.49 5.37
N PRO A 79 -3.92 19.48 4.63
CA PRO A 79 -3.89 19.49 3.16
C PRO A 79 -4.74 20.60 2.54
N ALA A 80 -5.82 20.99 3.21
CA ALA A 80 -6.72 22.04 2.79
C ALA A 80 -7.38 22.72 4.02
N PRO A 81 -7.95 23.92 3.89
CA PRO A 81 -8.71 24.55 4.96
C PRO A 81 -9.81 23.62 5.46
N GLY A 82 -9.94 23.47 6.77
CA GLY A 82 -10.95 22.61 7.41
C GLY A 82 -10.64 21.11 7.34
N ILE A 83 -9.51 20.70 6.77
CA ILE A 83 -9.13 19.29 6.67
C ILE A 83 -7.78 19.06 7.35
N SER A 84 -7.76 18.18 8.35
CA SER A 84 -6.55 17.72 9.03
C SER A 84 -6.38 16.22 8.86
N VAL A 85 -5.14 15.78 8.68
CA VAL A 85 -4.80 14.36 8.49
C VAL A 85 -3.64 13.98 9.40
N ARG A 86 -3.72 12.81 10.02
CA ARG A 86 -2.64 12.19 10.78
C ARG A 86 -2.46 10.74 10.35
N PHE A 87 -1.23 10.35 10.07
CA PHE A 87 -0.85 8.97 9.80
C PHE A 87 -0.40 8.30 11.09
N VAL A 88 -0.99 7.17 11.41
CA VAL A 88 -0.69 6.40 12.63
C VAL A 88 -0.20 5.02 12.22
N ASP A 89 0.84 4.50 12.86
CA ASP A 89 1.44 3.22 12.47
C ASP A 89 0.43 2.08 12.60
N ALA A 90 0.13 1.43 11.49
CA ALA A 90 -0.80 0.30 11.43
C ALA A 90 -0.14 -1.04 11.75
N GLY A 91 1.18 -1.08 11.96
CA GLY A 91 1.91 -2.29 12.38
C GLY A 91 1.87 -3.45 11.39
N HIS A 92 1.55 -3.20 10.11
CA HIS A 92 1.38 -4.26 9.11
C HIS A 92 2.65 -4.46 8.26
N LEU A 93 3.11 -3.41 7.61
CA LEU A 93 4.33 -3.36 6.80
C LEU A 93 5.10 -2.07 7.10
N LEU A 94 6.34 -1.97 6.61
CA LEU A 94 7.09 -0.72 6.68
C LEU A 94 6.35 0.36 5.90
N GLY A 95 5.98 1.43 6.59
CA GLY A 95 5.23 2.54 6.01
C GLY A 95 3.71 2.41 6.05
N SER A 96 3.16 1.26 6.46
CA SER A 96 1.71 1.09 6.62
C SER A 96 1.16 2.08 7.65
N ALA A 97 -0.01 2.63 7.38
CA ALA A 97 -0.63 3.58 8.28
C ALA A 97 -2.15 3.46 8.30
N SER A 98 -2.72 3.57 9.47
CA SER A 98 -4.10 4.02 9.62
C SER A 98 -4.14 5.53 9.44
N ILE A 99 -5.19 6.04 8.80
CA ILE A 99 -5.35 7.47 8.51
C ILE A 99 -6.49 8.01 9.36
N GLU A 100 -6.17 8.98 10.21
CA GLU A 100 -7.16 9.78 10.91
C GLU A 100 -7.39 11.06 10.12
N LEU A 101 -8.61 11.26 9.66
CA LEU A 101 -9.04 12.44 8.92
C LEU A 101 -10.04 13.21 9.77
N THR A 102 -9.73 14.48 10.05
CA THR A 102 -10.65 15.39 10.74
C THR A 102 -11.14 16.44 9.75
N ILE A 103 -12.44 16.60 9.66
CA ILE A 103 -13.12 17.58 8.79
C ILE A 103 -13.85 18.57 9.68
N GLN A 104 -13.63 19.86 9.44
CA GLN A 104 -14.33 20.96 10.09
C GLN A 104 -15.12 21.74 9.05
N GLU A 105 -16.44 21.78 9.21
CA GLU A 105 -17.35 22.49 8.32
C GLU A 105 -18.53 23.05 9.13
N ASP A 106 -18.89 24.29 8.91
CA ASP A 106 -20.03 24.98 9.55
C ASP A 106 -20.05 24.92 11.09
N GLY A 107 -18.88 24.88 11.72
CA GLY A 107 -18.73 24.80 13.17
C GLY A 107 -18.87 23.38 13.74
N GLU A 108 -19.08 22.39 12.92
CA GLU A 108 -19.06 20.97 13.30
C GLU A 108 -17.70 20.34 12.94
N GLU A 109 -17.27 19.39 13.77
CA GLU A 109 -16.10 18.56 13.51
C GLU A 109 -16.52 17.10 13.38
N LYS A 110 -15.96 16.40 12.38
CA LYS A 110 -16.17 14.98 12.17
C LYS A 110 -14.82 14.30 11.98
N LYS A 111 -14.62 13.19 12.69
CA LYS A 111 -13.43 12.36 12.60
C LYS A 111 -13.73 11.06 11.88
N ILE A 112 -12.98 10.79 10.82
CA ILE A 112 -13.09 9.58 10.01
C ILE A 112 -11.76 8.83 10.13
N VAL A 113 -11.81 7.54 10.42
CA VAL A 113 -10.64 6.67 10.46
C VAL A 113 -10.71 5.67 9.31
N PHE A 114 -9.62 5.61 8.53
CA PHE A 114 -9.38 4.55 7.55
C PHE A 114 -8.29 3.65 8.13
N SER A 115 -8.63 2.38 8.42
CA SER A 115 -7.69 1.48 9.08
C SER A 115 -6.48 1.14 8.20
N GLY A 116 -6.65 1.08 6.88
CA GLY A 116 -5.74 0.30 6.05
C GLY A 116 -5.71 -1.16 6.51
N ASP A 117 -4.64 -1.86 6.18
CA ASP A 117 -4.37 -3.21 6.66
C ASP A 117 -3.70 -3.12 8.04
N ILE A 118 -4.29 -3.74 9.06
CA ILE A 118 -3.82 -3.69 10.44
C ILE A 118 -2.93 -4.91 10.71
N GLY A 119 -1.75 -4.65 11.26
CA GLY A 119 -0.80 -5.71 11.60
C GLY A 119 -1.14 -6.46 12.88
N ASN A 120 -0.45 -7.58 13.07
CA ASN A 120 -0.53 -8.36 14.30
C ASN A 120 0.42 -7.80 15.37
N LEU A 121 0.09 -8.01 16.64
CA LEU A 121 0.95 -7.67 17.77
C LEU A 121 2.23 -8.55 17.78
N HIS A 122 3.29 -7.98 18.33
CA HIS A 122 4.57 -8.66 18.59
C HIS A 122 5.23 -9.25 17.34
N GLN A 123 5.14 -8.56 16.20
CA GLN A 123 5.85 -8.93 14.99
C GLN A 123 7.34 -8.55 15.10
N PRO A 124 8.26 -9.39 14.63
CA PRO A 124 9.66 -8.99 14.53
C PRO A 124 9.79 -7.87 13.49
N LEU A 125 10.66 -6.88 13.75
CA LEU A 125 11.02 -5.76 12.86
C LEU A 125 9.93 -4.69 12.64
N ILE A 126 8.69 -4.95 12.97
CA ILE A 126 7.56 -4.04 12.79
C ILE A 126 7.05 -3.63 14.17
N LYS A 127 6.68 -2.37 14.34
CA LYS A 127 6.04 -1.91 15.58
C LYS A 127 4.63 -2.49 15.68
N ASP A 128 4.15 -2.64 16.90
CA ASP A 128 2.75 -2.97 17.12
C ASP A 128 1.85 -1.86 16.59
N PRO A 129 0.65 -2.20 16.06
CA PRO A 129 -0.30 -1.20 15.59
C PRO A 129 -0.73 -0.25 16.72
N THR A 130 -0.82 1.03 16.41
CA THR A 130 -1.41 2.02 17.30
C THR A 130 -2.90 2.13 17.00
N TYR A 131 -3.74 1.85 18.00
CA TYR A 131 -5.19 1.93 17.84
C TYR A 131 -5.69 3.35 17.95
N LEU A 132 -6.61 3.73 17.07
CA LEU A 132 -7.30 5.00 17.07
C LEU A 132 -8.65 4.88 17.79
N HIS A 133 -9.03 5.93 18.49
CA HIS A 133 -10.24 6.01 19.29
C HIS A 133 -11.06 7.25 18.91
N ASP A 134 -12.30 7.31 19.38
CA ASP A 134 -13.17 8.49 19.31
C ASP A 134 -13.43 8.95 17.85
N ALA A 135 -13.63 8.01 16.92
CA ALA A 135 -14.02 8.30 15.55
C ALA A 135 -15.55 8.35 15.38
N ASP A 136 -16.05 9.30 14.59
CA ASP A 136 -17.45 9.33 14.16
C ASP A 136 -17.73 8.26 13.11
N TYR A 137 -16.75 8.02 12.23
CA TYR A 137 -16.84 7.01 11.16
C TYR A 137 -15.56 6.18 11.07
N VAL A 138 -15.73 4.88 10.82
CA VAL A 138 -14.60 3.96 10.63
C VAL A 138 -14.81 3.18 9.34
N VAL A 139 -13.80 3.24 8.47
CA VAL A 139 -13.66 2.41 7.28
C VAL A 139 -12.51 1.44 7.54
N MET A 140 -12.80 0.15 7.71
CA MET A 140 -11.79 -0.82 8.11
C MET A 140 -11.83 -2.08 7.26
N GLU A 141 -10.68 -2.77 7.20
CA GLU A 141 -10.58 -4.08 6.59
C GLU A 141 -11.45 -5.12 7.35
N SER A 142 -11.81 -6.19 6.66
CA SER A 142 -12.54 -7.32 7.25
C SER A 142 -11.95 -8.68 6.86
N THR A 143 -10.69 -8.72 6.49
CA THR A 143 -9.98 -9.91 5.99
C THR A 143 -10.06 -11.08 6.97
N TYR A 144 -9.92 -10.80 8.25
CA TYR A 144 -10.07 -11.78 9.35
C TYR A 144 -11.29 -11.48 10.23
N GLY A 145 -12.35 -10.91 9.66
CA GLY A 145 -13.57 -10.56 10.40
C GLY A 145 -14.37 -11.76 10.91
N ASP A 146 -14.19 -12.93 10.30
CA ASP A 146 -14.90 -14.18 10.63
C ASP A 146 -14.01 -15.26 11.26
N ARG A 147 -12.71 -15.01 11.44
CA ARG A 147 -11.73 -15.98 11.93
C ARG A 147 -10.54 -15.34 12.60
N SER A 148 -9.78 -16.10 13.36
CA SER A 148 -8.49 -15.70 13.94
C SER A 148 -7.34 -16.47 13.31
N HIS A 149 -6.12 -15.93 13.44
CA HIS A 149 -4.89 -16.56 12.92
C HIS A 149 -4.49 -17.87 13.63
N GLY A 150 -5.07 -18.18 14.78
CA GLY A 150 -4.63 -19.29 15.63
C GLY A 150 -3.31 -18.98 16.36
N GLU A 151 -2.75 -20.00 17.01
CA GLU A 151 -1.45 -19.90 17.67
C GLU A 151 -0.32 -19.82 16.64
N ARG A 152 0.71 -19.03 16.94
CA ARG A 152 1.90 -18.94 16.07
C ARG A 152 2.74 -20.20 16.22
N PRO A 153 2.98 -20.93 15.13
CA PRO A 153 3.90 -22.06 15.18
C PRO A 153 5.36 -21.56 15.30
N ASP A 154 6.24 -22.46 15.71
CA ASP A 154 7.68 -22.22 15.63
C ASP A 154 8.13 -22.30 14.17
N TYR A 155 8.10 -21.13 13.50
CA TYR A 155 8.50 -21.02 12.10
C TYR A 155 9.96 -21.42 11.85
N VAL A 156 10.85 -21.23 12.84
CA VAL A 156 12.28 -21.59 12.71
C VAL A 156 12.42 -23.10 12.67
N ALA A 157 11.74 -23.82 13.58
CA ALA A 157 11.77 -25.27 13.60
C ALA A 157 11.16 -25.86 12.31
N ILE A 158 10.00 -25.36 11.88
CA ILE A 158 9.33 -25.82 10.65
C ILE A 158 10.21 -25.57 9.42
N LEU A 159 10.79 -24.37 9.30
CA LEU A 159 11.64 -24.04 8.16
C LEU A 159 12.90 -24.89 8.14
N SER A 160 13.53 -25.12 9.30
CA SER A 160 14.70 -25.98 9.43
C SER A 160 14.41 -27.41 8.97
N GLU A 161 13.26 -27.96 9.36
CA GLU A 161 12.82 -29.29 8.93
C GLU A 161 12.60 -29.35 7.41
N VAL A 162 11.92 -28.35 6.84
CA VAL A 162 11.66 -28.27 5.39
C VAL A 162 12.98 -28.19 4.61
N ILE A 163 13.92 -27.35 5.07
CA ILE A 163 15.25 -27.21 4.45
C ILE A 163 15.99 -28.54 4.50
N GLN A 164 16.11 -29.16 5.69
CA GLN A 164 16.84 -30.42 5.86
C GLN A 164 16.27 -31.52 4.98
N ARG A 165 14.95 -31.74 5.05
CA ARG A 165 14.26 -32.74 4.22
C ARG A 165 14.44 -32.48 2.71
N THR A 166 14.53 -31.22 2.29
CA THR A 166 14.74 -30.89 0.89
C THR A 166 16.15 -31.18 0.45
N PHE A 167 17.16 -30.87 1.27
CA PHE A 167 18.56 -31.18 1.00
C PHE A 167 18.82 -32.70 0.98
N ASP A 168 18.24 -33.45 1.92
CA ASP A 168 18.41 -34.92 2.01
C ASP A 168 17.95 -35.64 0.72
N ARG A 169 16.98 -35.07 0.01
CA ARG A 169 16.53 -35.60 -1.29
C ARG A 169 17.16 -34.94 -2.51
N GLY A 170 18.17 -34.07 -2.32
CA GLY A 170 18.87 -33.35 -3.41
C GLY A 170 18.03 -32.27 -4.10
N GLY A 171 17.01 -31.74 -3.43
CA GLY A 171 16.16 -30.66 -3.96
C GLY A 171 16.70 -29.27 -3.64
N ASN A 172 16.07 -28.27 -4.23
CA ASN A 172 16.27 -26.84 -3.93
C ASN A 172 15.18 -26.34 -3.00
N VAL A 173 15.54 -25.38 -2.13
CA VAL A 173 14.60 -24.65 -1.26
C VAL A 173 14.37 -23.28 -1.83
#